data_a482bb546a79b024b7ece9e2a7ef95f2
#
_entry.id   a482bb546a79b024b7ece9e2a7ef95f2
#
_cell.length_a   1.000
_cell.length_b   1.000
_cell.length_c   1.000
_cell.angle_alpha   90.00
_cell.angle_beta   90.00
_cell.angle_gamma   90.00
#
_symmetry.space_group_name_H-M   'P 1'
#
loop_
_entity.id
_entity.type
_entity.pdbx_description
1 polymer ?
#
loop_
_entity_poly.entity_id
_entity_poly.type
_entity_poly.pdbx_seq_one_letter_code
_entity_poly.pdbx_strand_id
1 'polypeptide(L)'
;MKKMDSMGRVLFLSITAGQGHNSASKAVAGYLQEQGAECKILDTYTYLNKIIGKSYDKGYTVLARYNPKSLEKLCAKNEKVNGTAAMKRYFPFVFADLSKKKMSKYIERFQPDVIVCRHVLTCILITQLRKDGLISRDIPCLGIITDYTLHI
;
A
#
# COMPACT_ATOMS: atom_id res chain seq x y z
N MET A 1 36.03 17.08 -1.89
CA MET A 1 34.91 16.51 -1.11
C MET A 1 33.94 15.86 -2.09
N LYS A 2 33.88 14.51 -2.17
CA LYS A 2 32.84 13.80 -2.90
C LYS A 2 31.52 14.13 -2.23
N LYS A 3 30.59 14.74 -2.98
CA LYS A 3 29.17 14.86 -2.60
C LYS A 3 28.71 13.45 -2.24
N MET A 4 28.32 13.22 -0.99
CA MET A 4 27.64 11.98 -0.62
C MET A 4 26.37 11.94 -1.47
N ASP A 5 26.35 11.02 -2.43
CA ASP A 5 25.17 10.76 -3.23
C ASP A 5 24.04 10.44 -2.27
N SER A 6 22.93 11.17 -2.40
CA SER A 6 21.73 10.94 -1.58
C SER A 6 21.35 9.46 -1.70
N MET A 7 21.23 8.76 -0.57
CA MET A 7 20.76 7.38 -0.54
C MET A 7 19.30 7.33 -1.00
N GLY A 8 19.07 7.45 -2.30
CA GLY A 8 17.81 7.18 -2.98
C GLY A 8 16.50 7.71 -2.37
N ARG A 9 15.44 7.64 -3.15
CA ARG A 9 14.06 8.00 -2.75
C ARG A 9 13.24 6.75 -2.53
N VAL A 10 12.66 6.59 -1.35
CA VAL A 10 11.88 5.42 -0.97
C VAL A 10 10.42 5.79 -0.74
N LEU A 11 9.53 5.20 -1.53
CA LEU A 11 8.09 5.39 -1.40
C LEU A 11 7.46 4.20 -0.69
N PHE A 12 6.98 4.41 0.53
CA PHE A 12 6.18 3.42 1.25
C PHE A 12 4.70 3.61 0.94
N LEU A 13 4.07 2.55 0.42
CA LEU A 13 2.63 2.49 0.21
C LEU A 13 2.01 1.67 1.33
N SER A 14 1.24 2.34 2.17
CA SER A 14 0.52 1.75 3.29
C SER A 14 -0.99 1.86 3.10
N ILE A 15 -1.73 1.13 3.93
CA ILE A 15 -3.16 1.27 4.11
C ILE A 15 -3.38 1.38 5.61
N THR A 16 -4.09 2.41 6.05
CA THR A 16 -4.47 2.56 7.44
C THR A 16 -5.65 1.64 7.73
N ALA A 17 -5.33 0.38 8.04
CA ALA A 17 -6.26 -0.59 8.61
C ALA A 17 -5.67 -1.04 9.95
N GLY A 18 -5.99 -0.31 11.02
CA GLY A 18 -5.47 -0.58 12.36
C GLY A 18 -4.10 0.06 12.65
N GLN A 19 -3.82 0.30 13.95
CA GLN A 19 -2.63 1.05 14.39
C GLN A 19 -1.31 0.27 14.26
N GLY A 20 -1.34 -1.07 14.28
CA GLY A 20 -0.15 -1.92 14.28
C GLY A 20 0.68 -1.83 12.98
N HIS A 21 0.02 -1.61 11.87
CA HIS A 21 0.68 -1.62 10.56
C HIS A 21 1.55 -0.37 10.29
N ASN A 22 1.26 0.78 10.86
CA ASN A 22 2.04 2.00 10.61
C ASN A 22 3.41 2.01 11.29
N SER A 23 3.59 1.23 12.37
CA SER A 23 4.83 1.24 13.16
C SER A 23 6.03 0.69 12.40
N ALA A 24 5.86 -0.42 11.67
CA ALA A 24 6.96 -1.03 10.92
C ALA A 24 7.45 -0.14 9.75
N SER A 25 6.53 0.49 9.01
CA SER A 25 6.95 1.45 7.95
C SER A 25 7.68 2.65 8.51
N LYS A 26 7.21 3.17 9.65
CA LYS A 26 7.86 4.31 10.32
C LYS A 26 9.25 3.94 10.81
N ALA A 27 9.42 2.75 11.38
CA ALA A 27 10.72 2.29 11.86
C ALA A 27 11.73 2.14 10.70
N VAL A 28 11.33 1.45 9.62
CA VAL A 28 12.19 1.27 8.45
C VAL A 28 12.48 2.61 7.77
N ALA A 29 11.47 3.45 7.58
CA ALA A 29 11.66 4.77 6.97
C ALA A 29 12.55 5.67 7.84
N GLY A 30 12.38 5.65 9.16
CA GLY A 30 13.24 6.39 10.09
C GLY A 30 14.70 5.98 9.97
N TYR A 31 14.96 4.67 10.00
CA TYR A 31 16.31 4.15 9.82
C TYR A 31 16.94 4.58 8.49
N LEU A 32 16.20 4.46 7.38
CA LEU A 32 16.69 4.87 6.06
C LEU A 32 16.93 6.39 5.97
N GLN A 33 16.09 7.19 6.64
CA GLN A 33 16.28 8.65 6.70
C GLN A 33 17.53 9.03 7.47
N GLU A 34 17.84 8.32 8.57
CA GLU A 34 19.10 8.50 9.31
C GLU A 34 20.34 8.19 8.43
N GLN A 35 20.17 7.30 7.44
CA GLN A 35 21.21 6.99 6.46
C GLN A 35 21.21 7.96 5.25
N GLY A 36 20.35 8.98 5.24
CA GLY A 36 20.31 10.01 4.20
C GLY A 36 19.33 9.75 3.04
N ALA A 37 18.45 8.76 3.15
CA ALA A 37 17.42 8.51 2.13
C ALA A 37 16.23 9.49 2.28
N GLU A 38 15.64 9.90 1.15
CA GLU A 38 14.36 10.61 1.15
C GLU A 38 13.21 9.59 1.21
N CYS A 39 12.56 9.45 2.37
CA CYS A 39 11.45 8.51 2.56
C CYS A 39 10.10 9.22 2.62
N LYS A 40 9.12 8.71 1.87
CA LYS A 40 7.71 9.13 1.98
C LYS A 40 6.82 7.95 2.28
N ILE A 41 5.95 8.10 3.29
CA ILE A 41 4.92 7.12 3.62
C ILE A 41 3.58 7.69 3.14
N LEU A 42 2.93 6.99 2.21
CA LEU A 42 1.65 7.36 1.62
C LEU A 42 0.58 6.37 2.04
N ASP A 43 -0.46 6.86 2.73
CA ASP A 43 -1.69 6.09 2.93
C ASP A 43 -2.49 6.09 1.61
N THR A 44 -2.52 4.92 0.98
CA THR A 44 -3.08 4.74 -0.36
C THR A 44 -4.58 5.04 -0.40
N TYR A 45 -5.34 4.61 0.59
CA TYR A 45 -6.78 4.83 0.62
C TYR A 45 -7.12 6.31 0.81
N THR A 46 -6.53 6.92 1.80
CA THR A 46 -6.75 8.35 2.09
C THR A 46 -6.29 9.23 0.94
N TYR A 47 -5.21 8.85 0.28
CA TYR A 47 -4.70 9.57 -0.89
C TYR A 47 -5.65 9.45 -2.09
N LEU A 48 -6.12 8.24 -2.41
CA LEU A 48 -7.00 8.03 -3.55
C LEU A 48 -8.40 8.62 -3.31
N ASN A 49 -8.97 8.40 -2.13
CA ASN A 49 -10.27 8.95 -1.74
C ASN A 49 -10.37 9.10 -0.22
N LYS A 50 -10.36 10.35 0.26
CA LYS A 50 -10.42 10.68 1.70
C LYS A 50 -11.66 10.14 2.41
N ILE A 51 -12.81 10.13 1.74
CA ILE A 51 -14.08 9.69 2.34
C ILE A 51 -14.04 8.16 2.52
N ILE A 52 -13.66 7.45 1.48
CA ILE A 52 -13.58 5.98 1.49
C ILE A 52 -12.48 5.52 2.46
N GLY A 53 -11.32 6.18 2.48
CA GLY A 53 -10.22 5.86 3.40
C GLY A 53 -10.67 5.93 4.86
N LYS A 54 -11.32 7.04 5.26
CA LYS A 54 -11.86 7.20 6.63
C LYS A 54 -12.99 6.22 6.96
N SER A 55 -13.86 5.93 6.00
CA SER A 55 -14.98 5.00 6.19
C SER A 55 -14.50 3.56 6.33
N TYR A 56 -13.47 3.18 5.58
CA TYR A 56 -12.87 1.85 5.66
C TYR A 56 -12.21 1.59 7.02
N ASP A 57 -11.39 2.54 7.49
CA ASP A 57 -10.72 2.45 8.80
C ASP A 57 -11.73 2.33 9.95
N LYS A 58 -12.76 3.18 9.95
CA LYS A 58 -13.84 3.11 10.94
C LYS A 58 -14.62 1.80 10.84
N GLY A 59 -14.99 1.37 9.63
CA GLY A 59 -15.75 0.14 9.41
C GLY A 59 -14.98 -1.10 9.85
N TYR A 60 -13.71 -1.19 9.51
CA TYR A 60 -12.84 -2.28 9.94
C TYR A 60 -12.69 -2.32 11.46
N THR A 61 -12.40 -1.18 12.08
CA THR A 61 -12.22 -1.07 13.54
C THR A 61 -13.49 -1.44 14.29
N VAL A 62 -14.65 -0.97 13.82
CA VAL A 62 -15.96 -1.32 14.41
C VAL A 62 -16.24 -2.81 14.25
N LEU A 63 -16.02 -3.38 13.06
CA LEU A 63 -16.26 -4.80 12.79
C LEU A 63 -15.33 -5.69 13.64
N ALA A 64 -14.05 -5.33 13.72
CA ALA A 64 -13.07 -6.05 14.53
C ALA A 64 -13.42 -6.03 16.03
N ARG A 65 -13.92 -4.89 16.54
CA ARG A 65 -14.22 -4.69 17.95
C ARG A 65 -15.57 -5.30 18.36
N TYR A 66 -16.61 -5.15 17.56
CA TYR A 66 -17.96 -5.51 17.92
C TYR A 66 -18.48 -6.79 17.27
N ASN A 67 -17.89 -7.22 16.17
CA ASN A 67 -18.33 -8.45 15.47
C ASN A 67 -17.16 -9.19 14.81
N PRO A 68 -16.19 -9.73 15.60
CA PRO A 68 -15.02 -10.42 15.07
C PRO A 68 -15.35 -11.64 14.21
N LYS A 69 -16.45 -12.37 14.54
CA LYS A 69 -16.90 -13.53 13.75
C LYS A 69 -17.33 -13.16 12.33
N SER A 70 -17.93 -11.98 12.15
CA SER A 70 -18.30 -11.50 10.82
C SER A 70 -17.06 -11.05 10.02
N LEU A 71 -16.07 -10.47 10.70
CA LEU A 71 -14.78 -10.14 10.07
C LEU A 71 -14.05 -11.40 9.63
N GLU A 72 -13.98 -12.42 10.50
CA GLU A 72 -13.37 -13.71 10.19
C GLU A 72 -14.03 -14.39 8.99
N LYS A 73 -15.38 -14.44 8.93
CA LYS A 73 -16.12 -14.94 7.77
C LYS A 73 -15.84 -14.16 6.48
N LEU A 74 -15.69 -12.84 6.58
CA LEU A 74 -15.34 -11.97 5.45
C LEU A 74 -13.92 -12.28 4.95
N CYS A 75 -12.96 -12.43 5.86
CA CYS A 75 -11.60 -12.81 5.53
C CYS A 75 -11.53 -14.21 4.91
N ALA A 76 -12.14 -15.21 5.51
CA ALA A 76 -12.18 -16.58 5.01
C ALA A 76 -12.86 -16.71 3.63
N LYS A 77 -13.87 -15.88 3.35
CA LYS A 77 -14.50 -15.81 2.04
C LYS A 77 -13.58 -15.20 0.98
N ASN A 78 -12.72 -14.27 1.38
CA ASN A 78 -11.74 -13.64 0.51
C ASN A 78 -10.56 -14.58 0.17
N GLU A 79 -10.19 -15.47 1.08
CA GLU A 79 -9.12 -16.48 0.86
C GLU A 79 -9.49 -17.50 -0.23
N LYS A 80 -10.77 -17.78 -0.42
CA LYS A 80 -11.27 -18.75 -1.42
C LYS A 80 -11.36 -18.19 -2.85
N VAL A 81 -11.15 -16.89 -3.05
CA VAL A 81 -11.22 -16.23 -4.36
C VAL A 81 -9.82 -15.79 -4.74
N ASN A 82 -9.38 -16.12 -5.97
CA ASN A 82 -8.08 -15.68 -6.50
C ASN A 82 -7.80 -14.20 -6.16
N GLY A 83 -6.76 -13.96 -5.36
CA GLY A 83 -6.53 -12.71 -4.65
C GLY A 83 -6.69 -11.42 -5.46
N THR A 84 -6.23 -11.40 -6.74
CA THR A 84 -6.34 -10.21 -7.61
C THR A 84 -7.79 -9.91 -8.02
N ALA A 85 -8.58 -10.95 -8.33
CA ALA A 85 -9.99 -10.77 -8.75
C ALA A 85 -10.86 -10.34 -7.57
N ALA A 86 -10.63 -10.95 -6.39
CA ALA A 86 -11.29 -10.55 -5.16
C ALA A 86 -10.99 -9.09 -4.81
N MET A 87 -9.74 -8.69 -4.84
CA MET A 87 -9.34 -7.32 -4.52
C MET A 87 -9.96 -6.30 -5.45
N LYS A 88 -10.04 -6.56 -6.77
CA LYS A 88 -10.73 -5.69 -7.73
C LYS A 88 -12.22 -5.58 -7.43
N ARG A 89 -12.87 -6.66 -7.00
CA ARG A 89 -14.29 -6.69 -6.67
C ARG A 89 -14.62 -5.94 -5.39
N TYR A 90 -13.79 -6.09 -4.33
CA TYR A 90 -14.03 -5.47 -3.03
C TYR A 90 -13.51 -4.05 -2.92
N PHE A 91 -12.52 -3.69 -3.75
CA PHE A 91 -11.91 -2.36 -3.75
C PHE A 91 -11.91 -1.72 -5.14
N PRO A 92 -13.06 -1.68 -5.83
CA PRO A 92 -13.11 -1.19 -7.22
C PRO A 92 -12.60 0.23 -7.37
N PHE A 93 -12.75 1.07 -6.34
CA PHE A 93 -12.29 2.46 -6.36
C PHE A 93 -10.76 2.58 -6.47
N VAL A 94 -10.00 1.62 -5.92
CA VAL A 94 -8.53 1.62 -5.99
C VAL A 94 -8.06 1.34 -7.41
N PHE A 95 -8.80 0.48 -8.11
CA PHE A 95 -8.49 0.04 -9.47
C PHE A 95 -9.22 0.85 -10.56
N ALA A 96 -10.02 1.84 -10.18
CA ALA A 96 -10.62 2.76 -11.12
C ALA A 96 -9.54 3.55 -11.88
N ASP A 97 -9.77 3.85 -13.15
CA ASP A 97 -8.78 4.51 -14.00
C ASP A 97 -8.33 5.86 -13.45
N LEU A 98 -9.25 6.60 -12.85
CA LEU A 98 -8.93 7.87 -12.19
C LEU A 98 -7.94 7.68 -11.03
N SER A 99 -8.15 6.65 -10.21
CA SER A 99 -7.26 6.32 -9.09
C SER A 99 -5.91 5.84 -9.58
N LYS A 100 -5.86 5.01 -10.60
CA LYS A 100 -4.62 4.55 -11.24
C LYS A 100 -3.83 5.72 -11.81
N LYS A 101 -4.47 6.62 -12.56
CA LYS A 101 -3.83 7.84 -13.10
C LYS A 101 -3.36 8.78 -11.99
N LYS A 102 -4.10 8.90 -10.89
CA LYS A 102 -3.71 9.72 -9.75
C LYS A 102 -2.46 9.16 -9.05
N MET A 103 -2.41 7.85 -8.88
CA MET A 103 -1.26 7.17 -8.27
C MET A 103 -0.02 7.22 -9.18
N SER A 104 -0.17 6.97 -10.47
CA SER A 104 0.95 7.05 -11.42
C SER A 104 1.57 8.44 -11.46
N LYS A 105 0.75 9.50 -11.51
CA LYS A 105 1.24 10.89 -11.45
C LYS A 105 1.98 11.19 -10.14
N TYR A 106 1.56 10.59 -9.02
CA TYR A 106 2.28 10.76 -7.76
C TYR A 106 3.65 10.10 -7.82
N ILE A 107 3.71 8.86 -8.31
CA ILE A 107 4.96 8.09 -8.46
C ILE A 107 5.90 8.82 -9.42
N GLU A 108 5.39 9.28 -10.56
CA GLU A 108 6.15 10.05 -11.55
C GLU A 108 6.72 11.35 -10.98
N ARG A 109 5.93 12.07 -10.17
CA ARG A 109 6.40 13.32 -9.52
C ARG A 109 7.43 13.06 -8.44
N PHE A 110 7.25 12.02 -7.64
CA PHE A 110 8.16 11.70 -6.55
C PHE A 110 9.43 11.01 -7.06
N GLN A 111 9.37 10.31 -8.19
CA GLN A 111 10.47 9.55 -8.79
C GLN A 111 11.19 8.64 -7.78
N PRO A 112 10.50 7.65 -7.19
CA PRO A 112 11.12 6.76 -6.23
C PRO A 112 12.12 5.83 -6.91
N ASP A 113 13.25 5.59 -6.26
CA ASP A 113 14.20 4.55 -6.65
C ASP A 113 13.71 3.17 -6.23
N VAL A 114 12.86 3.12 -5.19
CA VAL A 114 12.24 1.89 -4.69
C VAL A 114 10.83 2.17 -4.15
N ILE A 115 9.90 1.26 -4.41
CA ILE A 115 8.56 1.27 -3.83
C ILE A 115 8.46 0.14 -2.82
N VAL A 116 8.04 0.45 -1.60
CA VAL A 116 7.82 -0.52 -0.52
C VAL A 116 6.33 -0.63 -0.23
N CYS A 117 5.77 -1.80 -0.53
CA CYS A 117 4.36 -2.10 -0.30
C CYS A 117 4.21 -2.86 1.02
N ARG A 118 3.29 -2.41 1.87
CA ARG A 118 3.02 -3.04 3.17
C ARG A 118 1.71 -3.82 3.23
N HIS A 119 0.94 -3.79 2.19
CA HIS A 119 -0.33 -4.49 2.12
C HIS A 119 -0.48 -5.11 0.74
N VAL A 120 -1.04 -6.30 0.68
CA VAL A 120 -1.24 -7.04 -0.58
C VAL A 120 -1.95 -6.19 -1.64
N LEU A 121 -2.92 -5.38 -1.25
CA LEU A 121 -3.64 -4.50 -2.17
C LEU A 121 -2.72 -3.48 -2.84
N THR A 122 -1.73 -2.93 -2.11
CA THR A 122 -0.76 -1.99 -2.70
C THR A 122 0.18 -2.69 -3.66
N CYS A 123 0.57 -3.94 -3.38
CA CYS A 123 1.35 -4.76 -4.31
C CYS A 123 0.57 -5.03 -5.60
N ILE A 124 -0.71 -5.38 -5.48
CA ILE A 124 -1.60 -5.63 -6.65
C ILE A 124 -1.80 -4.34 -7.45
N LEU A 125 -1.99 -3.20 -6.78
CA LEU A 125 -2.11 -1.90 -7.44
C LEU A 125 -0.85 -1.57 -8.26
N ILE A 126 0.34 -1.68 -7.68
CA ILE A 126 1.60 -1.45 -8.40
C ILE A 126 1.76 -2.41 -9.57
N THR A 127 1.45 -3.69 -9.37
CA THR A 127 1.46 -4.68 -10.45
C THR A 127 0.52 -4.30 -11.59
N GLN A 128 -0.68 -3.81 -11.26
CA GLN A 128 -1.63 -3.36 -12.27
C GLN A 128 -1.15 -2.09 -13.00
N LEU A 129 -0.59 -1.11 -12.28
CA LEU A 129 -0.03 0.09 -12.91
C LEU A 129 1.10 -0.25 -13.89
N ARG A 130 1.94 -1.23 -13.57
CA ARG A 130 2.97 -1.75 -14.47
C ARG A 130 2.39 -2.45 -15.71
N LYS A 131 1.35 -3.28 -15.52
CA LYS A 131 0.66 -3.95 -16.63
C LYS A 131 0.00 -2.95 -17.57
N ASP A 132 -0.57 -1.90 -17.01
CA ASP A 132 -1.23 -0.84 -17.79
C ASP A 132 -0.23 0.16 -18.40
N GLY A 133 1.08 -0.02 -18.19
CA GLY A 133 2.12 0.88 -18.72
C GLY A 133 2.12 2.29 -18.08
N LEU A 134 1.49 2.43 -16.91
CA LEU A 134 1.35 3.72 -16.22
C LEU A 134 2.56 4.07 -15.35
N ILE A 135 3.41 3.11 -15.03
CA ILE A 135 4.69 3.31 -14.32
C ILE A 135 5.76 2.39 -14.91
N SER A 136 7.04 2.77 -14.76
CA SER A 136 8.16 1.93 -15.22
C SER A 136 8.17 0.58 -14.48
N ARG A 137 8.54 -0.47 -15.21
CA ARG A 137 8.78 -1.81 -14.65
C ARG A 137 10.12 -1.91 -13.92
N ASP A 138 11.03 -0.98 -14.20
CA ASP A 138 12.40 -0.99 -13.65
C ASP A 138 12.47 -0.51 -12.20
N ILE A 139 11.46 0.21 -11.70
CA ILE A 139 11.41 0.63 -10.31
C ILE A 139 11.24 -0.61 -9.43
N PRO A 140 12.21 -1.00 -8.58
CA PRO A 140 12.06 -2.13 -7.67
C PRO A 140 10.84 -1.98 -6.77
N CYS A 141 10.12 -3.09 -6.52
CA CYS A 141 8.99 -3.11 -5.61
C CYS A 141 9.19 -4.23 -4.59
N LEU A 142 9.22 -3.86 -3.31
CA LEU A 142 9.40 -4.76 -2.18
C LEU A 142 8.10 -4.87 -1.38
N GLY A 143 7.81 -6.06 -0.87
CA GLY A 143 6.70 -6.29 0.06
C GLY A 143 7.24 -6.47 1.49
N ILE A 144 6.68 -5.73 2.46
CA ILE A 144 6.89 -6.02 3.89
C ILE A 144 5.70 -6.80 4.39
N ILE A 145 5.93 -8.04 4.79
CA ILE A 145 4.91 -8.93 5.35
C ILE A 145 4.99 -8.82 6.87
N THR A 146 3.87 -8.42 7.49
CA THR A 146 3.74 -8.29 8.95
C THR A 146 2.78 -9.32 9.54
N ASP A 147 2.13 -10.11 8.71
CA ASP A 147 1.20 -11.15 9.11
C ASP A 147 1.92 -12.51 9.25
N TYR A 148 1.39 -13.38 10.12
CA TYR A 148 1.95 -14.72 10.35
C TYR A 148 1.82 -15.64 9.13
N THR A 149 0.91 -15.33 8.21
CA THR A 149 0.66 -16.11 7.00
C THR A 149 0.60 -15.22 5.78
N LEU A 150 1.16 -15.70 4.66
CA LEU A 150 0.94 -15.13 3.35
C LEU A 150 -0.49 -15.45 2.91
N HIS A 151 -1.33 -14.42 2.84
CA HIS A 151 -2.61 -14.52 2.13
C HIS A 151 -2.33 -14.40 0.63
N ILE A 152 -2.27 -15.57 -0.04
CA ILE A 152 -2.04 -15.68 -1.49
C ILE A 152 -3.37 -15.70 -2.22
#